data_010dffc4c4aa10785e57cd993a5017be
#
_entry.id   010dffc4c4aa10785e57cd993a5017be
#
_cell.length_a   1.000
_cell.length_b   1.000
_cell.length_c   1.000
_cell.angle_alpha   90.00
_cell.angle_beta   90.00
_cell.angle_gamma   90.00
#
_symmetry.space_group_name_H-M   'P 1'
#
loop_
_entity.id
_entity.type
_entity.pdbx_description
1 polymer ?
#
loop_
_entity_poly.entity_id
_entity_poly.type
_entity_poly.pdbx_seq_one_letter_code
_entity_poly.pdbx_strand_id
1 'polypeptide(L)'
;MRLKYYLLAIFCVLMCACKAPKDVIYFQGIDDLTPDELAEMSQAYTIKIENDDLLSINVTAWDPVAVTPFNPPVFAYSSQGEQPLIASESMYTYLVDEDGCINFPIIGKVHVAGLTRQEISKKLESKISKYVKDPLVNVQLLNL
;
A
#
# COMPACT_ATOMS: atom_id res chain seq x y z
N MET A 1 17.00 -39.24 -54.69
CA MET A 1 17.54 -37.87 -54.41
C MET A 1 16.46 -36.80 -54.30
N ARG A 2 15.38 -36.82 -55.07
CA ARG A 2 14.32 -35.75 -55.04
C ARG A 2 13.56 -35.64 -53.75
N LEU A 3 13.34 -36.72 -52.98
CA LEU A 3 12.61 -36.71 -51.75
C LEU A 3 13.28 -35.84 -50.63
N LYS A 4 14.62 -35.81 -50.59
CA LYS A 4 15.36 -34.97 -49.66
C LYS A 4 15.13 -33.48 -49.87
N TYR A 5 15.00 -33.06 -51.13
CA TYR A 5 14.72 -31.65 -51.45
C TYR A 5 13.30 -31.23 -51.06
N TYR A 6 12.32 -32.13 -51.20
CA TYR A 6 10.95 -31.88 -50.75
C TYR A 6 10.86 -31.77 -49.23
N LEU A 7 11.55 -32.63 -48.49
CA LEU A 7 11.64 -32.54 -47.03
C LEU A 7 12.31 -31.25 -46.57
N LEU A 8 13.36 -30.80 -47.23
CA LEU A 8 14.04 -29.56 -46.92
C LEU A 8 13.14 -28.34 -47.20
N ALA A 9 12.41 -28.35 -48.30
CA ALA A 9 11.49 -27.29 -48.68
C ALA A 9 10.32 -27.17 -47.67
N ILE A 10 9.74 -28.28 -47.21
CA ILE A 10 8.70 -28.30 -46.19
C ILE A 10 9.23 -27.75 -44.84
N PHE A 11 10.46 -28.11 -44.49
CA PHE A 11 11.10 -27.61 -43.27
C PHE A 11 11.33 -26.09 -43.33
N CYS A 12 11.77 -25.54 -44.47
CA CYS A 12 11.91 -24.08 -44.63
C CYS A 12 10.58 -23.32 -44.56
N VAL A 13 9.48 -23.88 -45.06
CA VAL A 13 8.15 -23.26 -45.00
C VAL A 13 7.62 -23.22 -43.56
N LEU A 14 7.90 -24.26 -42.76
CA LEU A 14 7.50 -24.32 -41.35
C LEU A 14 8.23 -23.29 -40.47
N MET A 15 9.46 -22.90 -40.85
CA MET A 15 10.23 -21.90 -40.10
C MET A 15 9.79 -20.45 -40.37
N CYS A 16 9.03 -20.18 -41.43
CA CYS A 16 8.51 -18.85 -41.76
C CYS A 16 7.20 -18.48 -41.03
N ALA A 17 6.61 -19.38 -40.25
CA ALA A 17 5.27 -19.18 -39.62
C ALA A 17 5.28 -18.46 -38.28
N CYS A 18 6.43 -18.03 -37.73
CA CYS A 18 6.48 -17.19 -36.53
C CYS A 18 6.22 -15.73 -36.89
N LYS A 19 4.95 -15.33 -37.02
CA LYS A 19 4.56 -13.92 -36.86
C LYS A 19 4.52 -13.59 -35.38
N ALA A 20 5.48 -12.79 -34.90
CA ALA A 20 5.36 -12.16 -33.61
C ALA A 20 4.11 -11.25 -33.60
N PRO A 21 3.23 -11.32 -32.61
CA PRO A 21 2.12 -10.39 -32.48
C PRO A 21 2.69 -8.98 -32.35
N LYS A 22 2.37 -8.10 -33.30
CA LYS A 22 2.83 -6.69 -33.31
C LYS A 22 2.04 -5.79 -32.35
N ASP A 23 0.96 -6.29 -31.79
CA ASP A 23 0.06 -5.52 -30.93
C ASP A 23 0.20 -5.99 -29.47
N VAL A 24 1.37 -5.75 -28.89
CA VAL A 24 1.48 -5.71 -27.44
C VAL A 24 1.06 -4.29 -27.06
N ILE A 25 -0.20 -4.16 -26.63
CA ILE A 25 -0.79 -2.90 -26.17
C ILE A 25 -0.15 -2.54 -24.81
N TYR A 26 1.04 -1.96 -24.86
CA TYR A 26 1.63 -1.25 -23.76
C TYR A 26 1.49 0.25 -24.03
N PHE A 27 0.64 0.93 -23.24
CA PHE A 27 0.53 2.39 -23.22
C PHE A 27 0.19 3.09 -24.54
N GLN A 28 -0.74 2.55 -25.35
CA GLN A 28 -1.28 3.30 -26.48
C GLN A 28 -2.25 4.37 -25.92
N GLY A 29 -2.02 5.63 -26.30
CA GLY A 29 -2.90 6.74 -25.99
C GLY A 29 -2.47 7.66 -24.83
N ILE A 30 -1.28 7.50 -24.27
CA ILE A 30 -0.77 8.45 -23.25
C ILE A 30 -0.49 9.83 -23.85
N ASP A 31 -0.04 9.86 -25.09
CA ASP A 31 0.31 11.13 -25.78
C ASP A 31 -0.92 11.95 -26.17
N ASP A 32 -2.12 11.33 -26.20
CA ASP A 32 -3.38 11.99 -26.54
C ASP A 32 -4.22 12.37 -25.30
N LEU A 33 -3.78 12.03 -24.09
CA LEU A 33 -4.50 12.35 -22.85
C LEU A 33 -4.33 13.81 -22.48
N THR A 34 -5.44 14.48 -22.27
CA THR A 34 -5.45 15.85 -21.76
C THR A 34 -5.04 15.87 -20.26
N PRO A 35 -4.49 16.98 -19.75
CA PRO A 35 -4.18 17.12 -18.33
C PRO A 35 -5.38 16.84 -17.40
N ASP A 36 -6.59 17.14 -17.87
CA ASP A 36 -7.83 16.92 -17.11
C ASP A 36 -8.18 15.42 -17.04
N GLU A 37 -8.04 14.66 -18.14
CA GLU A 37 -8.22 13.21 -18.15
C GLU A 37 -7.20 12.47 -17.29
N LEU A 38 -5.94 12.94 -17.29
CA LEU A 38 -4.90 12.42 -16.38
C LEU A 38 -5.24 12.69 -14.91
N ALA A 39 -5.81 13.86 -14.61
CA ALA A 39 -6.25 14.20 -13.26
C ALA A 39 -7.43 13.33 -12.82
N GLU A 40 -8.42 13.08 -13.68
CA GLU A 40 -9.54 12.17 -13.41
C GLU A 40 -9.08 10.73 -13.21
N MET A 41 -8.17 10.22 -14.04
CA MET A 41 -7.58 8.89 -13.88
C MET A 41 -6.79 8.76 -12.58
N SER A 42 -6.06 9.79 -12.17
CA SER A 42 -5.33 9.80 -10.91
C SER A 42 -6.26 9.82 -9.69
N GLN A 43 -7.42 10.48 -9.79
CA GLN A 43 -8.44 10.48 -8.75
C GLN A 43 -9.17 9.12 -8.67
N ALA A 44 -9.43 8.47 -9.82
CA ALA A 44 -10.04 7.14 -9.87
C ALA A 44 -9.15 6.06 -9.22
N TYR A 45 -7.84 6.30 -9.11
CA TYR A 45 -6.88 5.36 -8.51
C TYR A 45 -6.58 5.66 -7.03
N THR A 46 -7.33 6.56 -6.40
CA THR A 46 -7.13 6.89 -5.00
C THR A 46 -7.74 5.79 -4.11
N ILE A 47 -6.89 4.96 -3.53
CA ILE A 47 -7.28 3.92 -2.59
C ILE A 47 -7.87 4.58 -1.35
N LYS A 48 -9.14 4.27 -1.05
CA LYS A 48 -9.84 4.64 0.18
C LYS A 48 -9.86 3.46 1.14
N ILE A 49 -9.79 3.76 2.41
CA ILE A 49 -9.82 2.76 3.47
C ILE A 49 -11.25 2.24 3.63
N GLU A 50 -11.40 0.93 3.78
CA GLU A 50 -12.66 0.23 3.98
C GLU A 50 -12.70 -0.44 5.37
N ASN A 51 -13.88 -0.96 5.74
CA ASN A 51 -14.02 -1.77 6.93
C ASN A 51 -13.20 -3.06 6.78
N ASP A 52 -12.70 -3.60 7.88
CA ASP A 52 -11.80 -4.76 7.94
C ASP A 52 -10.39 -4.53 7.37
N ASP A 53 -10.07 -3.32 6.91
CA ASP A 53 -8.72 -2.95 6.53
C ASP A 53 -7.77 -2.95 7.72
N LEU A 54 -6.54 -3.40 7.49
CA LEU A 54 -5.46 -3.37 8.47
C LEU A 54 -4.50 -2.22 8.15
N LEU A 55 -4.43 -1.25 9.06
CA LEU A 55 -3.58 -0.07 8.92
C LEU A 55 -2.36 -0.18 9.82
N SER A 56 -1.19 0.15 9.29
CA SER A 56 -0.01 0.47 10.11
C SER A 56 0.08 1.98 10.27
N ILE A 57 0.14 2.45 11.52
CA ILE A 57 0.21 3.88 11.83
C ILE A 57 1.38 4.12 12.79
N ASN A 58 2.29 5.00 12.38
CA ASN A 58 3.45 5.40 13.18
C ASN A 58 3.47 6.92 13.34
N VAL A 59 3.69 7.39 14.57
CA VAL A 59 3.80 8.81 14.91
C VAL A 59 5.25 9.15 15.20
N THR A 60 5.76 10.19 14.56
CA THR A 60 7.09 10.73 14.80
C THR A 60 7.00 12.22 15.12
N ALA A 61 7.96 12.74 15.88
CA ALA A 61 8.10 14.17 16.14
C ALA A 61 9.57 14.49 16.43
N TRP A 62 9.90 15.78 16.56
CA TRP A 62 11.25 16.20 16.94
C TRP A 62 11.69 15.61 18.29
N ASP A 63 10.76 15.53 19.26
CA ASP A 63 10.99 14.86 20.54
C ASP A 63 10.42 13.42 20.48
N PRO A 64 11.28 12.38 20.39
CA PRO A 64 10.84 11.00 20.32
C PRO A 64 10.20 10.50 21.63
N VAL A 65 10.48 11.11 22.77
CA VAL A 65 9.88 10.74 24.06
C VAL A 65 8.42 11.15 24.10
N ALA A 66 8.09 12.30 23.54
CA ALA A 66 6.72 12.83 23.50
C ALA A 66 5.77 11.94 22.66
N VAL A 67 6.27 11.19 21.68
CA VAL A 67 5.45 10.31 20.84
C VAL A 67 5.32 8.88 21.36
N THR A 68 6.09 8.49 22.36
CA THR A 68 6.05 7.13 22.93
C THR A 68 4.65 6.67 23.33
N PRO A 69 3.78 7.51 23.94
CA PRO A 69 2.43 7.09 24.30
C PRO A 69 1.51 6.80 23.11
N PHE A 70 1.84 7.32 21.91
CA PHE A 70 1.10 7.09 20.68
C PHE A 70 1.60 5.86 19.91
N ASN A 71 2.81 5.40 20.24
CA ASN A 71 3.48 4.23 19.69
C ASN A 71 3.77 3.22 20.82
N PRO A 72 2.74 2.57 21.41
CA PRO A 72 2.96 1.65 22.52
C PRO A 72 3.80 0.44 22.04
N PRO A 73 4.83 0.03 22.79
CA PRO A 73 5.64 -1.12 22.38
C PRO A 73 4.77 -2.39 22.37
N VAL A 74 4.87 -3.17 21.29
CA VAL A 74 4.24 -4.49 21.21
C VAL A 74 5.21 -5.51 21.81
N PHE A 75 4.83 -6.10 22.95
CA PHE A 75 5.59 -7.17 23.58
C PHE A 75 5.10 -8.52 23.02
N ALA A 76 5.94 -9.21 22.27
CA ALA A 76 5.71 -10.62 21.94
C ALA A 76 6.14 -11.47 23.14
N TYR A 77 5.20 -12.10 23.82
CA TYR A 77 5.49 -13.10 24.85
C TYR A 77 5.70 -14.45 24.17
N SER A 78 6.92 -14.94 24.21
CA SER A 78 7.20 -16.34 23.89
C SER A 78 6.80 -17.21 25.10
N SER A 79 6.02 -18.27 24.86
CA SER A 79 5.45 -19.15 25.89
C SER A 79 6.46 -20.07 26.60
N GLN A 80 7.75 -19.89 26.42
CA GLN A 80 8.82 -20.72 27.00
C GLN A 80 9.95 -19.92 27.67
N GLY A 81 9.61 -18.99 28.56
CA GLY A 81 10.60 -18.50 29.56
C GLY A 81 11.85 -17.78 29.03
N GLU A 82 11.91 -17.46 27.75
CA GLU A 82 12.96 -16.68 27.16
C GLU A 82 12.65 -15.17 27.24
N GLN A 83 13.70 -14.36 27.33
CA GLN A 83 13.61 -12.92 27.42
C GLN A 83 12.66 -12.33 26.37
N PRO A 84 11.89 -11.28 26.70
CA PRO A 84 11.02 -10.63 25.75
C PRO A 84 11.87 -10.20 24.55
N LEU A 85 11.66 -10.83 23.40
CA LEU A 85 12.19 -10.35 22.15
C LEU A 85 11.50 -8.99 21.92
N ILE A 86 12.26 -7.92 22.06
CA ILE A 86 11.83 -6.64 21.53
C ILE A 86 11.73 -6.89 20.03
N ALA A 87 10.50 -7.10 19.54
CA ALA A 87 10.26 -7.14 18.11
C ALA A 87 10.68 -5.78 17.56
N SER A 88 11.88 -5.72 17.04
CA SER A 88 12.39 -4.58 16.32
C SER A 88 11.44 -4.36 15.15
N GLU A 89 10.83 -3.18 15.09
CA GLU A 89 9.81 -2.77 14.13
C GLU A 89 8.46 -3.50 14.26
N SER A 90 7.90 -3.47 15.45
CA SER A 90 6.47 -3.76 15.60
C SER A 90 5.69 -2.71 14.82
N MET A 91 5.22 -3.11 13.65
CA MET A 91 4.23 -2.31 12.94
C MET A 91 3.02 -2.17 13.84
N TYR A 92 2.76 -0.97 14.34
CA TYR A 92 1.54 -0.69 15.09
C TYR A 92 0.37 -0.81 14.15
N THR A 93 -0.35 -1.93 14.27
CA THR A 93 -1.44 -2.28 13.39
C THR A 93 -2.78 -2.01 14.04
N TYR A 94 -3.67 -1.41 13.27
CA TYR A 94 -5.02 -1.04 13.67
C TYR A 94 -6.01 -1.63 12.69
N LEU A 95 -6.93 -2.45 13.17
CA LEU A 95 -8.04 -2.96 12.37
C LEU A 95 -9.13 -1.90 12.32
N VAL A 96 -9.66 -1.62 11.13
CA VAL A 96 -10.82 -0.78 10.94
C VAL A 96 -12.07 -1.58 11.30
N ASP A 97 -12.81 -1.12 12.31
CA ASP A 97 -14.01 -1.81 12.81
C ASP A 97 -15.22 -1.67 11.86
N GLU A 98 -16.32 -2.37 12.17
CA GLU A 98 -17.56 -2.34 11.40
C GLU A 98 -18.17 -0.93 11.28
N ASP A 99 -17.87 -0.03 12.23
CA ASP A 99 -18.29 1.38 12.19
C ASP A 99 -17.33 2.26 11.36
N GLY A 100 -16.33 1.67 10.69
CA GLY A 100 -15.31 2.39 9.93
C GLY A 100 -14.31 3.16 10.80
N CYS A 101 -14.08 2.72 12.03
CA CYS A 101 -13.21 3.40 12.98
C CYS A 101 -12.02 2.55 13.39
N ILE A 102 -10.96 3.22 13.83
CA ILE A 102 -9.84 2.61 14.57
C ILE A 102 -9.83 3.11 16.01
N ASN A 103 -9.31 2.29 16.93
CA ASN A 103 -9.07 2.70 18.30
C ASN A 103 -7.62 3.10 18.49
N PHE A 104 -7.36 4.42 18.46
CA PHE A 104 -6.01 4.96 18.48
C PHE A 104 -5.61 5.37 19.91
N PRO A 105 -4.38 5.08 20.39
CA PRO A 105 -3.94 5.39 21.74
C PRO A 105 -4.16 6.87 22.09
N ILE A 106 -4.59 7.14 23.32
CA ILE A 106 -4.85 8.48 23.87
C ILE A 106 -6.02 9.21 23.19
N ILE A 107 -6.15 9.12 21.88
CA ILE A 107 -7.19 9.81 21.09
C ILE A 107 -8.53 9.08 21.14
N GLY A 108 -8.48 7.74 21.31
CA GLY A 108 -9.66 6.87 21.28
C GLY A 108 -10.16 6.58 19.86
N LYS A 109 -11.47 6.44 19.72
CA LYS A 109 -12.12 6.06 18.48
C LYS A 109 -12.03 7.16 17.40
N VAL A 110 -11.47 6.82 16.23
CA VAL A 110 -11.27 7.72 15.08
C VAL A 110 -11.85 7.08 13.83
N HIS A 111 -12.83 7.72 13.21
CA HIS A 111 -13.40 7.26 11.95
C HIS A 111 -12.43 7.49 10.79
N VAL A 112 -12.14 6.42 10.03
CA VAL A 112 -11.14 6.38 8.96
C VAL A 112 -11.69 5.81 7.63
N ALA A 113 -12.80 5.06 7.67
CA ALA A 113 -13.40 4.51 6.45
C ALA A 113 -13.80 5.61 5.48
N GLY A 114 -13.63 5.35 4.18
CA GLY A 114 -13.88 6.31 3.11
C GLY A 114 -12.83 7.40 2.94
N LEU A 115 -11.85 7.48 3.85
CA LEU A 115 -10.73 8.41 3.77
C LEU A 115 -9.53 7.77 3.06
N THR A 116 -8.70 8.61 2.49
CA THR A 116 -7.38 8.23 1.97
C THR A 116 -6.34 8.19 3.10
N ARG A 117 -5.23 7.50 2.88
CA ARG A 117 -4.10 7.48 3.83
C ARG A 117 -3.64 8.90 4.22
N GLN A 118 -3.60 9.82 3.27
CA GLN A 118 -3.18 11.21 3.52
C GLN A 118 -4.19 11.98 4.36
N GLU A 119 -5.50 11.77 4.16
CA GLU A 119 -6.54 12.40 4.96
C GLU A 119 -6.53 11.89 6.40
N ILE A 120 -6.29 10.58 6.59
CA ILE A 120 -6.13 9.98 7.92
C ILE A 120 -4.90 10.55 8.63
N SER A 121 -3.76 10.63 7.93
CA SER A 121 -2.53 11.25 8.45
C SER A 121 -2.80 12.66 8.98
N LYS A 122 -3.35 13.55 8.15
CA LYS A 122 -3.70 14.92 8.54
C LYS A 122 -4.70 14.98 9.69
N LYS A 123 -5.70 14.10 9.69
CA LYS A 123 -6.72 14.01 10.75
C LYS A 123 -6.10 13.62 12.10
N LEU A 124 -5.19 12.65 12.10
CA LEU A 124 -4.46 12.23 13.30
C LEU A 124 -3.46 13.31 13.75
N GLU A 125 -2.69 13.91 12.85
CA GLU A 125 -1.78 15.01 13.14
C GLU A 125 -2.51 16.16 13.84
N SER A 126 -3.67 16.57 13.33
CA SER A 126 -4.49 17.62 13.95
C SER A 126 -4.97 17.27 15.37
N LYS A 127 -5.22 15.97 15.64
CA LYS A 127 -5.62 15.52 16.99
C LYS A 127 -4.42 15.41 17.94
N ILE A 128 -3.27 14.90 17.42
CA ILE A 128 -2.05 14.69 18.20
C ILE A 128 -1.34 16.01 18.51
N SER A 129 -1.47 17.03 17.64
CA SER A 129 -0.87 18.35 17.83
C SER A 129 -1.29 19.06 19.13
N LYS A 130 -2.37 18.60 19.77
CA LYS A 130 -2.78 19.05 21.10
C LYS A 130 -1.86 18.56 22.22
N TYR A 131 -1.10 17.52 21.99
CA TYR A 131 -0.25 16.82 22.95
C TYR A 131 1.23 16.91 22.59
N VAL A 132 1.54 16.91 21.31
CA VAL A 132 2.91 16.88 20.76
C VAL A 132 3.06 18.03 19.77
N LYS A 133 4.20 18.71 19.82
CA LYS A 133 4.52 19.77 18.87
C LYS A 133 4.96 19.16 17.53
N ASP A 134 4.38 19.64 16.44
CA ASP A 134 4.71 19.26 15.07
C ASP A 134 4.78 17.73 14.85
N PRO A 135 3.72 16.96 15.18
CA PRO A 135 3.70 15.53 14.97
C PRO A 135 3.59 15.21 13.48
N LEU A 136 4.31 14.18 13.03
CA LEU A 136 4.20 13.60 11.71
C LEU A 136 3.63 12.19 11.84
N VAL A 137 2.53 11.92 11.11
CA VAL A 137 1.85 10.62 11.14
C VAL A 137 2.02 9.92 9.80
N ASN A 138 2.60 8.73 9.82
CA ASN A 138 2.70 7.86 8.66
C ASN A 138 1.64 6.77 8.73
N VAL A 139 0.84 6.64 7.67
CA VAL A 139 -0.24 5.65 7.54
C VAL A 139 0.03 4.76 6.34
N GLN A 140 0.03 3.45 6.54
CA GLN A 140 0.19 2.43 5.50
C GLN A 140 -0.95 1.43 5.57
N LEU A 141 -1.46 1.01 4.42
CA LEU A 141 -2.41 -0.09 4.28
C LEU A 141 -1.62 -1.40 4.13
N LEU A 142 -1.92 -2.40 4.96
CA LEU A 142 -1.18 -3.67 4.99
C LEU A 142 -1.87 -4.79 4.20
N ASN A 143 -3.18 -4.75 4.08
CA ASN A 143 -3.94 -5.68 3.26
C ASN A 143 -4.25 -5.03 1.90
N LEU A 144 -3.62 -5.54 0.89
CA LEU A 144 -3.90 -5.26 -0.52
C LEU A 144 -4.53 -6.48 -1.16
#